data_d686b291a711dc62ace9790d338df208
#
_entry.id   d686b291a711dc62ace9790d338df208
#
_cell.length_a   1.000
_cell.length_b   1.000
_cell.length_c   1.000
_cell.angle_alpha   90.00
_cell.angle_beta   90.00
_cell.angle_gamma   90.00
#
_symmetry.space_group_name_H-M   'P 1'
#
loop_
_entity.id
_entity.type
_entity.pdbx_description
1 polymer ?
#
loop_
_entity_poly.entity_id
_entity_poly.type
_entity_poly.pdbx_seq_one_letter_code
_entity_poly.pdbx_strand_id
1 'polypeptide(L)'
;MMKSMEDSRVAAAASMVKLGCVAVALIAIVALAGCSAQQGTTQTAGDQGAQQQSIDASALGDATGAARGAAQQDANTLDGIIAGIEADFESTEADIAAQLEDVKSKAGGSYADYSANKDLLANWFTNTQEKSSALFTRTSDNAKKYYTLLAQQDPSMSSDDIDDAMKAFYRAVYDDAYKEMYRSVYTDAYKDVYRTFYSGVMKDAYDVKPYSEASDEQSDLYRTMSDAQSDFYQAMSDAQSDLYTMHSDVYGELYDKNYDLSKVLD
;
A
#
# COMPACT_ATOMS: atom_id res chain seq x y z
N MET A 1 46.93 10.90 15.05
CA MET A 1 46.33 9.86 15.88
C MET A 1 44.92 10.31 16.28
N MET A 2 44.07 10.69 15.31
CA MET A 2 42.69 11.17 15.52
C MET A 2 41.84 10.76 14.28
N LYS A 3 41.77 9.49 13.95
CA LYS A 3 40.96 8.96 12.81
C LYS A 3 40.29 7.62 13.12
N SER A 4 40.19 7.29 14.41
CA SER A 4 39.70 5.95 14.84
C SER A 4 38.46 6.00 15.75
N MET A 5 37.81 7.15 15.94
CA MET A 5 36.62 7.26 16.80
C MET A 5 35.32 7.58 16.06
N GLU A 6 35.36 7.91 14.75
CA GLU A 6 34.15 8.14 13.96
C GLU A 6 33.53 6.88 13.40
N ASP A 7 34.31 5.83 13.15
CA ASP A 7 33.78 4.57 12.55
C ASP A 7 32.97 3.70 13.53
N SER A 8 33.04 3.97 14.84
CA SER A 8 32.29 3.19 15.85
C SER A 8 30.87 3.68 16.12
N ARG A 9 30.51 4.89 15.73
CA ARG A 9 29.16 5.43 15.97
C ARG A 9 28.20 5.14 14.83
N VAL A 10 28.69 4.96 13.61
CA VAL A 10 27.86 4.63 12.45
C VAL A 10 27.39 3.14 12.47
N ALA A 11 28.14 2.27 13.12
CA ALA A 11 27.78 0.84 13.20
C ALA A 11 26.67 0.52 14.23
N ALA A 12 26.42 1.40 15.19
CA ALA A 12 25.41 1.17 16.24
C ALA A 12 23.99 1.57 15.81
N ALA A 13 23.83 2.55 14.92
CA ALA A 13 22.53 3.00 14.42
C ALA A 13 21.91 2.04 13.37
N ALA A 14 22.72 1.28 12.65
CA ALA A 14 22.24 0.35 11.61
C ALA A 14 21.69 -0.97 12.16
N SER A 15 21.81 -1.25 13.46
CA SER A 15 21.43 -2.55 14.06
C SER A 15 20.06 -2.55 14.74
N MET A 16 19.43 -1.39 14.97
CA MET A 16 18.10 -1.31 15.60
C MET A 16 16.92 -1.28 14.61
N VAL A 17 17.16 -0.96 13.35
CA VAL A 17 16.10 -0.90 12.32
C VAL A 17 15.70 -2.28 11.78
N LYS A 18 16.50 -3.33 12.02
CA LYS A 18 16.22 -4.69 11.47
C LYS A 18 15.32 -5.59 12.33
N LEU A 19 14.84 -5.16 13.49
CA LEU A 19 13.99 -6.00 14.36
C LEU A 19 12.49 -5.66 14.30
N GLY A 20 12.07 -4.62 13.59
CA GLY A 20 10.67 -4.20 13.46
C GLY A 20 9.87 -4.90 12.35
N CYS A 21 10.53 -5.44 11.33
CA CYS A 21 9.85 -5.93 10.10
C CYS A 21 9.43 -7.40 10.11
N VAL A 22 9.59 -8.15 11.20
CA VAL A 22 9.31 -9.62 11.20
C VAL A 22 7.98 -9.99 11.88
N ALA A 23 7.29 -9.07 12.51
CA ALA A 23 6.10 -9.40 13.32
C ALA A 23 4.74 -9.31 12.58
N VAL A 24 4.65 -8.74 11.39
CA VAL A 24 3.37 -8.54 10.67
C VAL A 24 3.10 -9.60 9.59
N ALA A 25 4.09 -10.37 9.16
CA ALA A 25 3.94 -11.35 8.07
C ALA A 25 3.30 -12.69 8.46
N LEU A 26 2.85 -12.89 9.71
CA LEU A 26 2.40 -14.21 10.20
C LEU A 26 0.88 -14.36 10.40
N ILE A 27 0.05 -13.38 10.07
CA ILE A 27 -1.42 -13.45 10.25
C ILE A 27 -2.19 -13.81 8.95
N ALA A 28 -1.57 -13.79 7.78
CA ALA A 28 -2.26 -14.02 6.50
C ALA A 28 -2.26 -15.47 6.00
N ILE A 29 -1.75 -16.47 6.72
CA ILE A 29 -1.60 -17.86 6.19
C ILE A 29 -2.63 -18.86 6.77
N VAL A 30 -3.58 -18.49 7.60
CA VAL A 30 -4.53 -19.46 8.22
C VAL A 30 -5.89 -19.57 7.51
N ALA A 31 -6.19 -18.81 6.47
CA ALA A 31 -7.52 -18.79 5.83
C ALA A 31 -7.67 -19.60 4.53
N LEU A 32 -6.67 -20.36 4.08
CA LEU A 32 -6.74 -21.08 2.79
C LEU A 32 -6.49 -22.61 2.84
N ALA A 33 -6.86 -23.27 3.94
CA ALA A 33 -6.83 -24.73 3.99
C ALA A 33 -8.20 -25.29 4.40
N GLY A 34 -9.11 -25.47 3.44
CA GLY A 34 -10.38 -26.11 3.74
C GLY A 34 -11.39 -26.18 2.61
N CYS A 35 -11.02 -26.72 1.45
CA CYS A 35 -11.97 -27.33 0.53
C CYS A 35 -11.25 -28.36 -0.34
N SER A 36 -11.14 -29.57 0.13
CA SER A 36 -10.91 -30.76 -0.71
C SER A 36 -12.14 -31.64 -0.65
N ALA A 37 -12.74 -31.82 -1.79
CA ALA A 37 -13.83 -32.73 -2.03
C ALA A 37 -13.48 -34.17 -1.63
N GLN A 38 -14.37 -34.82 -0.89
CA GLN A 38 -14.34 -36.27 -0.74
C GLN A 38 -15.69 -36.85 -1.10
N GLN A 39 -15.72 -37.60 -2.20
CA GLN A 39 -16.82 -38.47 -2.58
C GLN A 39 -16.85 -39.72 -1.70
N GLY A 40 -18.03 -39.99 -1.18
CA GLY A 40 -18.66 -41.30 -1.06
C GLY A 40 -18.05 -42.34 -0.14
N THR A 41 -18.75 -42.68 0.93
CA THR A 41 -19.41 -43.99 1.14
C THR A 41 -20.22 -43.96 2.45
N THR A 42 -21.40 -44.53 2.38
CA THR A 42 -22.37 -44.80 3.44
C THR A 42 -21.80 -45.67 4.57
N GLN A 43 -22.05 -45.30 5.86
CA GLN A 43 -22.55 -46.23 6.91
C GLN A 43 -22.83 -45.50 8.24
N THR A 44 -24.08 -45.59 8.63
CA THR A 44 -24.74 -45.80 9.92
C THR A 44 -24.15 -45.30 11.24
N ALA A 45 -24.96 -44.43 11.90
CA ALA A 45 -25.30 -44.32 13.32
C ALA A 45 -24.18 -44.25 14.38
N GLY A 46 -24.17 -43.10 15.06
CA GLY A 46 -23.46 -42.89 16.34
C GLY A 46 -23.55 -41.42 16.78
N ASP A 47 -24.58 -41.18 17.59
CA ASP A 47 -24.86 -39.93 18.29
C ASP A 47 -23.65 -39.53 19.19
N GLN A 48 -22.95 -38.46 18.87
CA GLN A 48 -22.14 -37.68 19.85
C GLN A 48 -22.05 -36.22 19.38
N GLY A 49 -22.52 -35.32 20.25
CA GLY A 49 -22.65 -33.91 20.04
C GLY A 49 -21.35 -33.22 19.55
N ALA A 50 -21.43 -32.70 18.36
CA ALA A 50 -20.47 -31.71 17.87
C ALA A 50 -20.70 -30.42 18.64
N GLN A 51 -19.84 -30.13 19.62
CA GLN A 51 -19.68 -28.78 20.17
C GLN A 51 -19.13 -27.90 19.03
N GLN A 52 -20.03 -27.21 18.40
CA GLN A 52 -19.73 -26.10 17.52
C GLN A 52 -19.13 -25.00 18.41
N GLN A 53 -17.80 -24.91 18.45
CA GLN A 53 -17.12 -23.74 19.01
C GLN A 53 -17.51 -22.54 18.13
N SER A 54 -18.51 -21.82 18.58
CA SER A 54 -18.79 -20.49 18.08
C SER A 54 -17.55 -19.64 18.41
N ILE A 55 -16.79 -19.26 17.36
CA ILE A 55 -15.75 -18.23 17.50
C ILE A 55 -16.50 -16.97 17.93
N ASP A 56 -16.23 -16.52 19.13
CA ASP A 56 -16.88 -15.37 19.74
C ASP A 56 -16.46 -14.11 18.96
N ALA A 57 -17.39 -13.61 18.16
CA ALA A 57 -17.22 -12.41 17.34
C ALA A 57 -16.86 -11.17 18.19
N SER A 58 -17.16 -11.21 19.50
CA SER A 58 -16.78 -10.18 20.46
C SER A 58 -15.27 -10.13 20.68
N ALA A 59 -14.58 -11.28 20.73
CA ALA A 59 -13.13 -11.32 20.91
C ALA A 59 -12.36 -10.74 19.72
N LEU A 60 -12.91 -10.86 18.50
CA LEU A 60 -12.34 -10.26 17.30
C LEU A 60 -12.57 -8.73 17.27
N GLY A 61 -13.71 -8.27 17.78
CA GLY A 61 -14.05 -6.85 17.91
C GLY A 61 -13.15 -6.13 18.91
N ASP A 62 -12.84 -6.77 20.03
CA ASP A 62 -11.98 -6.19 21.09
C ASP A 62 -10.52 -6.11 20.66
N ALA A 63 -10.00 -7.10 19.92
CA ALA A 63 -8.62 -7.07 19.40
C ALA A 63 -8.43 -5.98 18.33
N THR A 64 -9.42 -5.79 17.46
CA THR A 64 -9.40 -4.71 16.45
C THR A 64 -9.62 -3.33 17.08
N GLY A 65 -10.41 -3.25 18.14
CA GLY A 65 -10.61 -2.02 18.93
C GLY A 65 -9.35 -1.61 19.69
N ALA A 66 -8.64 -2.58 20.31
CA ALA A 66 -7.38 -2.33 21.00
C ALA A 66 -6.25 -1.92 20.06
N ALA A 67 -6.14 -2.54 18.87
CA ALA A 67 -5.17 -2.18 17.85
C ALA A 67 -5.45 -0.78 17.28
N ARG A 68 -6.74 -0.43 17.04
CA ARG A 68 -7.12 0.93 16.65
C ARG A 68 -6.87 1.96 17.73
N GLY A 69 -7.07 1.59 19.01
CA GLY A 69 -6.79 2.47 20.16
C GLY A 69 -5.30 2.74 20.33
N ALA A 70 -4.43 1.75 20.15
CA ALA A 70 -2.98 1.91 20.20
C ALA A 70 -2.48 2.78 19.02
N ALA A 71 -2.93 2.52 17.80
CA ALA A 71 -2.60 3.34 16.62
C ALA A 71 -3.09 4.80 16.77
N GLN A 72 -4.21 5.01 17.46
CA GLN A 72 -4.77 6.35 17.68
C GLN A 72 -4.00 7.12 18.79
N GLN A 73 -3.36 6.41 19.74
CA GLN A 73 -2.51 7.03 20.77
C GLN A 73 -1.16 7.45 20.19
N ASP A 74 -0.62 6.68 19.24
CA ASP A 74 0.63 7.00 18.54
C ASP A 74 0.46 8.08 17.46
N ALA A 75 -0.75 8.27 16.91
CA ALA A 75 -1.03 9.26 15.86
C ALA A 75 -0.81 10.74 16.27
N ASN A 76 -0.49 11.01 17.54
CA ASN A 76 -0.15 12.33 18.05
C ASN A 76 1.35 12.49 18.35
N THR A 77 2.18 11.56 17.91
CA THR A 77 3.64 11.64 17.98
C THR A 77 4.21 11.71 16.57
N LEU A 78 5.42 12.26 16.40
CA LEU A 78 6.08 12.29 15.09
C LEU A 78 6.26 10.89 14.52
N ASP A 79 6.75 9.95 15.31
CA ASP A 79 6.94 8.55 14.88
C ASP A 79 5.62 7.86 14.59
N GLY A 80 4.58 8.14 15.37
CA GLY A 80 3.25 7.57 15.16
C GLY A 80 2.58 8.06 13.89
N ILE A 81 2.82 9.31 13.48
CA ILE A 81 2.32 9.84 12.20
C ILE A 81 3.04 9.14 11.04
N ILE A 82 4.36 8.98 11.12
CA ILE A 82 5.13 8.24 10.09
C ILE A 82 4.62 6.81 9.98
N ALA A 83 4.54 6.08 11.09
CA ALA A 83 4.05 4.70 11.12
C ALA A 83 2.61 4.58 10.58
N GLY A 84 1.76 5.57 10.84
CA GLY A 84 0.41 5.64 10.29
C GLY A 84 0.40 5.80 8.76
N ILE A 85 1.27 6.63 8.21
CA ILE A 85 1.44 6.79 6.76
C ILE A 85 1.93 5.48 6.13
N GLU A 86 2.99 4.87 6.69
CA GLU A 86 3.53 3.60 6.19
C GLU A 86 2.45 2.50 6.18
N ALA A 87 1.68 2.36 7.26
CA ALA A 87 0.58 1.41 7.35
C ALA A 87 -0.55 1.67 6.32
N ASP A 88 -0.86 2.94 6.04
CA ASP A 88 -1.82 3.33 5.01
C ASP A 88 -1.35 2.91 3.60
N PHE A 89 -0.05 3.06 3.29
CA PHE A 89 0.54 2.58 2.03
C PHE A 89 0.47 1.07 1.93
N GLU A 90 1.00 0.34 2.91
CA GLU A 90 0.98 -1.13 2.95
C GLU A 90 -0.44 -1.70 2.80
N SER A 91 -1.41 -1.13 3.52
CA SER A 91 -2.81 -1.56 3.45
C SER A 91 -3.42 -1.31 2.07
N THR A 92 -3.11 -0.16 1.45
CA THR A 92 -3.63 0.19 0.13
C THR A 92 -3.04 -0.70 -0.96
N GLU A 93 -1.73 -0.97 -0.91
CA GLU A 93 -1.05 -1.88 -1.83
C GLU A 93 -1.58 -3.31 -1.72
N ALA A 94 -1.75 -3.81 -0.50
CA ALA A 94 -2.30 -5.14 -0.24
C ALA A 94 -3.74 -5.27 -0.78
N ASP A 95 -4.56 -4.24 -0.63
CA ASP A 95 -5.94 -4.23 -1.12
C ASP A 95 -6.00 -4.18 -2.67
N ILE A 96 -5.15 -3.37 -3.31
CA ILE A 96 -5.00 -3.34 -4.78
C ILE A 96 -4.58 -4.72 -5.31
N ALA A 97 -3.59 -5.34 -4.68
CA ALA A 97 -3.11 -6.67 -5.05
C ALA A 97 -4.17 -7.76 -4.87
N ALA A 98 -4.89 -7.76 -3.74
CA ALA A 98 -5.97 -8.71 -3.47
C ALA A 98 -7.12 -8.58 -4.49
N GLN A 99 -7.49 -7.36 -4.87
CA GLN A 99 -8.48 -7.13 -5.92
C GLN A 99 -8.00 -7.63 -7.29
N LEU A 100 -6.71 -7.47 -7.63
CA LEU A 100 -6.16 -8.01 -8.87
C LEU A 100 -6.23 -9.54 -8.89
N GLU A 101 -5.90 -10.21 -7.79
CA GLU A 101 -6.01 -11.67 -7.69
C GLU A 101 -7.46 -12.14 -7.86
N ASP A 102 -8.45 -11.43 -7.31
CA ASP A 102 -9.86 -11.73 -7.52
C ASP A 102 -10.27 -11.58 -8.99
N VAL A 103 -9.84 -10.49 -9.65
CA VAL A 103 -10.05 -10.27 -11.09
C VAL A 103 -9.42 -11.40 -11.92
N LYS A 104 -8.17 -11.76 -11.64
CA LYS A 104 -7.45 -12.84 -12.33
C LYS A 104 -8.17 -14.19 -12.16
N SER A 105 -8.67 -14.47 -10.97
CA SER A 105 -9.39 -15.73 -10.71
C SER A 105 -10.70 -15.86 -11.49
N LYS A 106 -11.37 -14.73 -11.78
CA LYS A 106 -12.69 -14.70 -12.46
C LYS A 106 -12.59 -14.46 -13.97
N ALA A 107 -11.59 -13.71 -14.41
CA ALA A 107 -11.46 -13.27 -15.79
C ALA A 107 -10.16 -13.71 -16.48
N GLY A 108 -9.18 -14.25 -15.75
CA GLY A 108 -7.85 -14.55 -16.27
C GLY A 108 -7.66 -15.98 -16.77
N GLY A 109 -8.65 -16.86 -16.67
CA GLY A 109 -8.52 -18.28 -17.02
C GLY A 109 -8.60 -18.58 -18.51
N SER A 110 -9.46 -17.86 -19.25
CA SER A 110 -9.67 -18.02 -20.68
C SER A 110 -10.24 -16.73 -21.29
N TYR A 111 -10.26 -16.66 -22.64
CA TYR A 111 -10.94 -15.56 -23.32
C TYR A 111 -12.45 -15.53 -23.02
N ALA A 112 -13.10 -16.68 -22.86
CA ALA A 112 -14.53 -16.75 -22.51
C ALA A 112 -14.79 -16.14 -21.12
N ASP A 113 -13.93 -16.43 -20.13
CA ASP A 113 -14.01 -15.87 -18.79
C ASP A 113 -13.77 -14.35 -18.83
N TYR A 114 -12.77 -13.91 -19.57
CA TYR A 114 -12.48 -12.47 -19.76
C TYR A 114 -13.66 -11.75 -20.41
N SER A 115 -14.18 -12.27 -21.51
CA SER A 115 -15.31 -11.66 -22.25
C SER A 115 -16.57 -11.53 -21.39
N ALA A 116 -16.81 -12.51 -20.50
CA ALA A 116 -17.93 -12.47 -19.56
C ALA A 116 -17.72 -11.50 -18.39
N ASN A 117 -16.47 -11.21 -18.04
CA ASN A 117 -16.11 -10.49 -16.82
C ASN A 117 -15.16 -9.28 -17.06
N LYS A 118 -15.06 -8.78 -18.30
CA LYS A 118 -14.14 -7.69 -18.66
C LYS A 118 -14.31 -6.42 -17.81
N ASP A 119 -15.52 -6.17 -17.33
CA ASP A 119 -15.81 -5.01 -16.49
C ASP A 119 -15.08 -5.09 -15.13
N LEU A 120 -14.74 -6.30 -14.64
CA LEU A 120 -13.96 -6.44 -13.42
C LEU A 120 -12.55 -5.85 -13.56
N LEU A 121 -11.91 -6.05 -14.73
CA LEU A 121 -10.60 -5.47 -14.99
C LEU A 121 -10.68 -3.94 -15.15
N ALA A 122 -11.69 -3.43 -15.85
CA ALA A 122 -11.92 -2.00 -15.97
C ALA A 122 -12.17 -1.34 -14.60
N ASN A 123 -12.98 -1.99 -13.75
CA ASN A 123 -13.22 -1.55 -12.38
C ASN A 123 -11.95 -1.60 -11.52
N TRP A 124 -11.07 -2.59 -11.73
CA TRP A 124 -9.79 -2.64 -11.02
C TRP A 124 -8.92 -1.43 -11.33
N PHE A 125 -8.82 -1.00 -12.59
CA PHE A 125 -8.09 0.22 -12.95
C PHE A 125 -8.65 1.45 -12.25
N THR A 126 -9.97 1.64 -12.31
CA THR A 126 -10.65 2.77 -11.65
C THR A 126 -10.44 2.76 -10.14
N ASN A 127 -10.65 1.60 -9.50
CA ASN A 127 -10.48 1.45 -8.05
C ASN A 127 -9.03 1.68 -7.61
N THR A 128 -8.06 1.24 -8.41
CA THR A 128 -6.63 1.47 -8.13
C THR A 128 -6.34 2.96 -8.12
N GLN A 129 -6.83 3.71 -9.10
CA GLN A 129 -6.65 5.15 -9.19
C GLN A 129 -7.33 5.88 -8.02
N GLU A 130 -8.59 5.55 -7.73
CA GLU A 130 -9.35 6.17 -6.63
C GLU A 130 -8.70 5.93 -5.27
N LYS A 131 -8.29 4.69 -4.98
CA LYS A 131 -7.64 4.33 -3.71
C LYS A 131 -6.29 5.02 -3.55
N SER A 132 -5.50 5.07 -4.62
CA SER A 132 -4.21 5.74 -4.62
C SER A 132 -4.35 7.25 -4.42
N SER A 133 -5.29 7.89 -5.11
CA SER A 133 -5.57 9.32 -4.93
C SER A 133 -6.04 9.65 -3.50
N ALA A 134 -6.89 8.80 -2.92
CA ALA A 134 -7.33 8.95 -1.54
C ALA A 134 -6.16 8.74 -0.55
N LEU A 135 -5.27 7.79 -0.81
CA LEU A 135 -4.04 7.58 -0.03
C LEU A 135 -3.14 8.82 -0.07
N PHE A 136 -2.87 9.37 -1.26
CA PHE A 136 -2.00 10.54 -1.42
C PHE A 136 -2.57 11.77 -0.72
N THR A 137 -3.89 11.97 -0.76
CA THR A 137 -4.56 13.03 -0.01
C THR A 137 -4.35 12.86 1.50
N ARG A 138 -4.58 11.64 2.03
CA ARG A 138 -4.35 11.38 3.47
C ARG A 138 -2.88 11.55 3.86
N THR A 139 -1.96 11.17 2.98
CA THR A 139 -0.51 11.37 3.20
C THR A 139 -0.16 12.85 3.30
N SER A 140 -0.71 13.68 2.42
CA SER A 140 -0.54 15.13 2.49
C SER A 140 -1.10 15.72 3.80
N ASP A 141 -2.31 15.30 4.21
CA ASP A 141 -2.92 15.74 5.47
C ASP A 141 -2.09 15.31 6.70
N ASN A 142 -1.56 14.10 6.68
CA ASN A 142 -0.69 13.60 7.75
C ASN A 142 0.68 14.29 7.76
N ALA A 143 1.23 14.64 6.59
CA ALA A 143 2.44 15.45 6.48
C ALA A 143 2.23 16.84 7.12
N LYS A 144 1.11 17.50 6.83
CA LYS A 144 0.73 18.78 7.47
C LYS A 144 0.68 18.65 9.00
N LYS A 145 0.08 17.57 9.52
CA LYS A 145 0.05 17.29 10.97
C LYS A 145 1.45 17.09 11.54
N TYR A 146 2.29 16.31 10.85
CA TYR A 146 3.66 16.04 11.24
C TYR A 146 4.44 17.36 11.41
N TYR A 147 4.43 18.21 10.40
CA TYR A 147 5.14 19.46 10.41
C TYR A 147 4.58 20.46 11.44
N THR A 148 3.26 20.48 11.61
CA THR A 148 2.64 21.29 12.66
C THR A 148 3.10 20.86 14.05
N LEU A 149 3.13 19.54 14.30
CA LEU A 149 3.58 19.00 15.58
C LEU A 149 5.08 19.24 15.80
N LEU A 150 5.90 19.08 14.76
CA LEU A 150 7.34 19.37 14.82
C LEU A 150 7.59 20.84 15.21
N ALA A 151 6.88 21.77 14.59
CA ALA A 151 7.00 23.20 14.92
C ALA A 151 6.54 23.54 16.35
N GLN A 152 5.54 22.84 16.88
CA GLN A 152 5.08 23.02 18.26
C GLN A 152 6.11 22.53 19.29
N GLN A 153 6.89 21.51 18.95
CA GLN A 153 7.94 20.97 19.82
C GLN A 153 9.23 21.78 19.79
N ASP A 154 9.46 22.57 18.76
CA ASP A 154 10.70 23.23 18.43
C ASP A 154 11.27 24.19 19.50
N PRO A 155 10.52 24.95 20.30
CA PRO A 155 11.15 25.82 21.31
C PRO A 155 12.14 25.10 22.24
N SER A 156 12.08 23.75 22.31
CA SER A 156 12.94 22.90 23.12
C SER A 156 13.90 22.02 22.31
N MET A 157 13.79 22.01 20.96
CA MET A 157 14.60 21.17 20.08
C MET A 157 15.85 21.90 19.61
N SER A 158 16.93 21.17 19.45
CA SER A 158 18.12 21.70 18.76
C SER A 158 17.89 21.68 17.23
N SER A 159 18.67 22.46 16.49
CA SER A 159 18.65 22.41 15.01
C SER A 159 18.96 21.02 14.46
N ASP A 160 19.79 20.25 15.17
CA ASP A 160 20.14 18.88 14.77
C ASP A 160 18.94 17.93 14.95
N ASP A 161 18.15 18.08 16.03
CA ASP A 161 16.95 17.29 16.26
C ASP A 161 15.86 17.56 15.20
N ILE A 162 15.70 18.84 14.80
CA ILE A 162 14.78 19.23 13.73
C ILE A 162 15.22 18.61 12.40
N ASP A 163 16.51 18.72 12.08
CA ASP A 163 17.08 18.17 10.86
C ASP A 163 16.92 16.62 10.80
N ASP A 164 17.13 15.96 11.93
CA ASP A 164 16.94 14.52 12.03
C ASP A 164 15.46 14.11 11.88
N ALA A 165 14.52 14.85 12.47
CA ALA A 165 13.08 14.61 12.30
C ALA A 165 12.63 14.84 10.86
N MET A 166 13.06 15.92 10.22
CA MET A 166 12.78 16.22 8.81
C MET A 166 13.32 15.12 7.88
N LYS A 167 14.55 14.66 8.12
CA LYS A 167 15.15 13.55 7.35
C LYS A 167 14.44 12.22 7.58
N ALA A 168 14.01 11.95 8.82
CA ALA A 168 13.26 10.70 9.13
C ALA A 168 11.96 10.66 8.34
N PHE A 169 11.18 11.74 8.36
CA PHE A 169 9.94 11.83 7.57
C PHE A 169 10.20 11.67 6.07
N TYR A 170 11.18 12.41 5.54
CA TYR A 170 11.51 12.35 4.12
C TYR A 170 11.87 10.94 3.67
N ARG A 171 12.71 10.23 4.43
CA ARG A 171 13.09 8.86 4.10
C ARG A 171 11.91 7.90 4.14
N ALA A 172 11.16 7.90 5.24
CA ALA A 172 10.07 6.96 5.44
C ALA A 172 8.96 7.14 4.39
N VAL A 173 8.58 8.37 4.12
CA VAL A 173 7.44 8.65 3.24
C VAL A 173 7.90 8.82 1.79
N TYR A 174 8.80 9.75 1.51
CA TYR A 174 9.18 10.09 0.13
C TYR A 174 10.04 8.99 -0.52
N ASP A 175 11.08 8.50 0.19
CA ASP A 175 11.98 7.50 -0.38
C ASP A 175 11.42 6.08 -0.28
N ASP A 176 10.87 5.68 0.87
CA ASP A 176 10.49 4.28 1.09
C ASP A 176 9.04 4.00 0.68
N ALA A 177 8.03 4.69 1.22
CA ALA A 177 6.62 4.38 0.95
C ALA A 177 6.23 4.62 -0.52
N TYR A 178 6.53 5.79 -1.08
CA TYR A 178 6.23 6.06 -2.50
C TYR A 178 7.01 5.15 -3.46
N LYS A 179 8.27 4.82 -3.14
CA LYS A 179 9.09 3.94 -3.97
C LYS A 179 8.57 2.50 -3.94
N GLU A 180 8.12 2.02 -2.78
CA GLU A 180 7.52 0.70 -2.68
C GLU A 180 6.21 0.63 -3.49
N MET A 181 5.34 1.64 -3.36
CA MET A 181 4.10 1.71 -4.15
C MET A 181 4.36 1.80 -5.65
N TYR A 182 5.39 2.54 -6.08
CA TYR A 182 5.82 2.53 -7.48
C TYR A 182 6.20 1.12 -7.94
N ARG A 183 6.92 0.39 -7.11
CA ARG A 183 7.35 -0.98 -7.44
C ARG A 183 6.15 -1.94 -7.46
N SER A 184 5.37 -1.97 -6.38
CA SER A 184 4.30 -2.95 -6.17
C SER A 184 3.13 -2.73 -7.13
N VAL A 185 2.69 -1.49 -7.32
CA VAL A 185 1.53 -1.18 -8.16
C VAL A 185 1.94 -0.88 -9.59
N TYR A 186 2.72 0.20 -9.83
CA TYR A 186 3.06 0.63 -11.19
C TYR A 186 3.87 -0.42 -11.97
N THR A 187 4.82 -1.08 -11.31
CA THR A 187 5.68 -2.05 -12.00
C THR A 187 5.08 -3.45 -11.96
N ASP A 188 4.82 -3.99 -10.77
CA ASP A 188 4.52 -5.41 -10.62
C ASP A 188 3.06 -5.72 -10.94
N ALA A 189 2.08 -4.97 -10.39
CA ALA A 189 0.67 -5.24 -10.63
C ALA A 189 0.29 -4.99 -12.10
N TYR A 190 0.69 -3.87 -12.71
CA TYR A 190 0.42 -3.62 -14.14
C TYR A 190 1.14 -4.61 -15.07
N LYS A 191 2.35 -5.06 -14.72
CA LYS A 191 3.05 -6.11 -15.46
C LYS A 191 2.32 -7.45 -15.38
N ASP A 192 1.70 -7.75 -14.23
CA ASP A 192 0.91 -8.95 -14.07
C ASP A 192 -0.39 -8.89 -14.87
N VAL A 193 -1.08 -7.75 -14.88
CA VAL A 193 -2.21 -7.48 -15.79
C VAL A 193 -1.81 -7.70 -17.25
N TYR A 194 -0.68 -7.12 -17.68
CA TYR A 194 -0.19 -7.29 -19.05
C TYR A 194 0.06 -8.76 -19.39
N ARG A 195 0.68 -9.50 -18.51
CA ARG A 195 0.99 -10.91 -18.73
C ARG A 195 -0.27 -11.77 -18.77
N THR A 196 -1.16 -11.57 -17.81
CA THR A 196 -2.37 -12.39 -17.67
C THR A 196 -3.35 -12.12 -18.81
N PHE A 197 -3.66 -10.85 -19.05
CA PHE A 197 -4.74 -10.50 -19.96
C PHE A 197 -4.25 -10.23 -21.38
N TYR A 198 -3.32 -9.32 -21.58
CA TYR A 198 -2.85 -8.95 -22.92
C TYR A 198 -2.05 -10.07 -23.60
N SER A 199 -1.07 -10.66 -22.91
CA SER A 199 -0.22 -11.71 -23.49
C SER A 199 -0.77 -13.12 -23.30
N GLY A 200 -1.66 -13.32 -22.32
CA GLY A 200 -2.31 -14.60 -22.04
C GLY A 200 -3.67 -14.70 -22.70
N VAL A 201 -4.69 -14.21 -22.02
CA VAL A 201 -6.11 -14.36 -22.40
C VAL A 201 -6.42 -13.83 -23.81
N MET A 202 -5.87 -12.66 -24.21
CA MET A 202 -6.12 -12.12 -25.54
C MET A 202 -5.54 -12.97 -26.68
N LYS A 203 -4.57 -13.83 -26.40
CA LYS A 203 -4.05 -14.76 -27.39
C LYS A 203 -5.12 -15.79 -27.81
N ASP A 204 -5.95 -16.23 -26.87
CA ASP A 204 -7.02 -17.18 -27.14
C ASP A 204 -8.19 -16.55 -27.92
N ALA A 205 -8.32 -15.22 -27.91
CA ALA A 205 -9.30 -14.50 -28.71
C ALA A 205 -9.14 -14.77 -30.20
N TYR A 206 -7.90 -14.92 -30.69
CA TYR A 206 -7.60 -15.19 -32.10
C TYR A 206 -8.06 -16.58 -32.56
N ASP A 207 -8.30 -17.52 -31.64
CA ASP A 207 -8.81 -18.86 -31.96
C ASP A 207 -10.34 -18.88 -32.08
N VAL A 208 -11.04 -17.89 -31.51
CA VAL A 208 -12.50 -17.89 -31.40
C VAL A 208 -13.20 -16.72 -32.12
N LYS A 209 -12.43 -15.71 -32.56
CA LYS A 209 -12.92 -14.52 -33.26
C LYS A 209 -12.23 -14.32 -34.62
N PRO A 210 -12.86 -13.55 -35.54
CA PRO A 210 -12.15 -13.03 -36.70
C PRO A 210 -10.92 -12.22 -36.27
N TYR A 211 -9.82 -12.37 -37.02
CA TYR A 211 -8.52 -11.75 -36.68
C TYR A 211 -8.64 -10.24 -36.42
N SER A 212 -9.39 -9.50 -37.24
CA SER A 212 -9.59 -8.07 -37.08
C SER A 212 -10.23 -7.72 -35.73
N GLU A 213 -11.29 -8.45 -35.33
CA GLU A 213 -11.99 -8.20 -34.06
C GLU A 213 -11.12 -8.53 -32.85
N ALA A 214 -10.38 -9.65 -32.90
CA ALA A 214 -9.44 -10.01 -31.85
C ALA A 214 -8.31 -8.99 -31.70
N SER A 215 -7.77 -8.49 -32.84
CA SER A 215 -6.72 -7.47 -32.87
C SER A 215 -7.21 -6.12 -32.34
N ASP A 216 -8.42 -5.71 -32.69
CA ASP A 216 -9.01 -4.47 -32.21
C ASP A 216 -9.23 -4.54 -30.68
N GLU A 217 -9.79 -5.62 -30.18
CA GLU A 217 -10.03 -5.81 -28.74
C GLU A 217 -8.72 -5.88 -27.93
N GLN A 218 -7.69 -6.56 -28.46
CA GLN A 218 -6.37 -6.58 -27.82
C GLN A 218 -5.75 -5.18 -27.79
N SER A 219 -5.90 -4.40 -28.84
CA SER A 219 -5.40 -3.03 -28.94
C SER A 219 -6.13 -2.10 -27.97
N ASP A 220 -7.45 -2.28 -27.83
CA ASP A 220 -8.26 -1.51 -26.88
C ASP A 220 -7.88 -1.84 -25.42
N LEU A 221 -7.66 -3.11 -25.12
CA LEU A 221 -7.17 -3.51 -23.79
C LEU A 221 -5.79 -2.89 -23.49
N TYR A 222 -4.88 -2.95 -24.45
CA TYR A 222 -3.53 -2.35 -24.29
C TYR A 222 -3.62 -0.84 -24.01
N ARG A 223 -4.44 -0.13 -24.78
CA ARG A 223 -4.64 1.30 -24.60
C ARG A 223 -5.21 1.62 -23.24
N THR A 224 -6.31 0.95 -22.83
CA THR A 224 -6.94 1.15 -21.52
C THR A 224 -5.95 0.90 -20.38
N MET A 225 -5.16 -0.17 -20.46
CA MET A 225 -4.14 -0.48 -19.46
C MET A 225 -3.03 0.59 -19.42
N SER A 226 -2.54 1.02 -20.60
CA SER A 226 -1.48 2.03 -20.70
C SER A 226 -1.93 3.38 -20.17
N ASP A 227 -3.16 3.78 -20.49
CA ASP A 227 -3.75 5.03 -20.00
C ASP A 227 -3.90 4.98 -18.46
N ALA A 228 -4.48 3.91 -17.91
CA ALA A 228 -4.64 3.73 -16.48
C ALA A 228 -3.29 3.69 -15.72
N GLN A 229 -2.26 3.05 -16.29
CA GLN A 229 -0.91 3.04 -15.74
C GLN A 229 -0.28 4.45 -15.75
N SER A 230 -0.48 5.19 -16.82
CA SER A 230 0.00 6.57 -16.96
C SER A 230 -0.68 7.50 -15.97
N ASP A 231 -2.00 7.40 -15.82
CA ASP A 231 -2.77 8.21 -14.89
C ASP A 231 -2.37 7.93 -13.43
N PHE A 232 -2.15 6.66 -13.07
CA PHE A 232 -1.62 6.29 -11.76
C PHE A 232 -0.24 6.92 -11.51
N TYR A 233 0.66 6.80 -12.49
CA TYR A 233 2.01 7.38 -12.38
C TYR A 233 1.96 8.90 -12.22
N GLN A 234 1.12 9.58 -13.01
CA GLN A 234 0.97 11.02 -12.93
C GLN A 234 0.46 11.46 -11.56
N ALA A 235 -0.61 10.83 -11.05
CA ALA A 235 -1.16 11.13 -9.74
C ALA A 235 -0.14 10.93 -8.61
N MET A 236 0.65 9.85 -8.69
CA MET A 236 1.70 9.56 -7.73
C MET A 236 2.84 10.60 -7.81
N SER A 237 3.28 10.95 -9.02
CA SER A 237 4.35 11.92 -9.25
C SER A 237 3.95 13.32 -8.79
N ASP A 238 2.71 13.72 -9.04
CA ASP A 238 2.18 15.01 -8.59
C ASP A 238 2.14 15.06 -7.05
N ALA A 239 1.58 14.04 -6.42
CA ALA A 239 1.52 13.95 -4.96
C ALA A 239 2.91 13.94 -4.30
N GLN A 240 3.88 13.25 -4.92
CA GLN A 240 5.26 13.23 -4.44
C GLN A 240 5.94 14.59 -4.60
N SER A 241 5.67 15.31 -5.70
CA SER A 241 6.16 16.66 -5.95
C SER A 241 5.60 17.67 -4.95
N ASP A 242 4.29 17.58 -4.68
CA ASP A 242 3.63 18.45 -3.69
C ASP A 242 4.18 18.22 -2.28
N LEU A 243 4.38 16.95 -1.91
CA LEU A 243 5.00 16.59 -0.63
C LEU A 243 6.45 17.12 -0.51
N TYR A 244 7.22 17.01 -1.59
CA TYR A 244 8.59 17.54 -1.63
C TYR A 244 8.60 19.07 -1.47
N THR A 245 7.71 19.77 -2.15
CA THR A 245 7.59 21.24 -2.04
C THR A 245 7.23 21.63 -0.62
N MET A 246 6.20 21.00 -0.04
CA MET A 246 5.81 21.23 1.36
C MET A 246 6.97 20.98 2.32
N HIS A 247 7.70 19.86 2.15
CA HIS A 247 8.86 19.53 2.97
C HIS A 247 9.95 20.60 2.89
N SER A 248 10.27 21.06 1.67
CA SER A 248 11.28 22.09 1.44
C SER A 248 10.91 23.44 2.05
N ASP A 249 9.65 23.85 1.90
CA ASP A 249 9.15 25.12 2.39
C ASP A 249 9.10 25.13 3.94
N VAL A 250 8.62 24.05 4.54
CA VAL A 250 8.62 23.90 6.01
C VAL A 250 10.04 23.87 6.56
N TYR A 251 10.97 23.17 5.88
CA TYR A 251 12.37 23.16 6.31
C TYR A 251 12.96 24.57 6.34
N GLY A 252 12.68 25.41 5.33
CA GLY A 252 13.10 26.79 5.29
C GLY A 252 12.55 27.61 6.46
N GLU A 253 11.24 27.52 6.75
CA GLU A 253 10.59 28.25 7.84
C GLU A 253 11.11 27.82 9.24
N LEU A 254 11.32 26.51 9.45
CA LEU A 254 11.87 26.01 10.71
C LEU A 254 13.33 26.42 10.92
N TYR A 255 14.14 26.39 9.85
CA TYR A 255 15.53 26.75 9.92
C TYR A 255 15.74 28.27 10.21
N ASP A 256 14.92 29.12 9.58
CA ASP A 256 14.93 30.55 9.78
C ASP A 256 14.33 31.01 11.13
N LYS A 257 13.80 30.05 11.93
CA LYS A 257 13.09 30.29 13.19
C LYS A 257 11.92 31.25 13.05
N ASN A 258 11.31 31.30 11.89
CA ASN A 258 10.21 32.20 11.57
C ASN A 258 8.85 31.64 11.98
N TYR A 259 8.75 30.32 12.10
CA TYR A 259 7.61 29.50 12.58
C TYR A 259 6.23 29.87 12.04
N ASP A 260 6.14 30.62 10.94
CA ASP A 260 4.87 30.96 10.31
C ASP A 260 4.49 29.87 9.27
N LEU A 261 4.19 28.67 9.77
CA LEU A 261 3.79 27.57 8.93
C LEU A 261 2.43 27.78 8.25
N SER A 262 1.64 28.79 8.66
CA SER A 262 0.36 29.07 8.02
C SER A 262 0.46 29.37 6.53
N LYS A 263 1.61 29.84 6.07
CA LYS A 263 1.86 30.15 4.66
C LYS A 263 2.24 28.95 3.81
N VAL A 264 2.69 27.86 4.43
CA VAL A 264 3.23 26.68 3.72
C VAL A 264 2.38 25.44 3.91
N LEU A 265 1.43 25.45 4.87
CA LEU A 265 0.56 24.33 5.16
C LEU A 265 -0.92 24.52 4.74
N ASP A 266 -1.28 25.72 4.26
CA ASP A 266 -2.60 25.98 3.66
C ASP A 266 -2.66 25.38 2.24
#